data_75270c129ec7c425d67808b5a25b868f
#
_entry.id   75270c129ec7c425d67808b5a25b868f
#
_cell.length_a   1.000
_cell.length_b   1.000
_cell.length_c   1.000
_cell.angle_alpha   90.00
_cell.angle_beta   90.00
_cell.angle_gamma   90.00
#
_symmetry.space_group_name_H-M   'P 1'
#
loop_
_entity.id
_entity.type
_entity.pdbx_description
1 polymer ?
#
loop_
_entity_poly.entity_id
_entity_poly.type
_entity_poly.pdbx_seq_one_letter_code
_entity_poly.pdbx_strand_id
1 'polypeptide(L)'
;MLKVFYVGVNGLTADAVLHTLSDYRLERLKKTARSEAKAQSLAAELLLIHAVRTVYPETELPLKITVGEFGKPELRGIELEFSLSHSADMVLCAISSKCVGADIQLRAAYNAALAERFFTKKEAAAIAQAADKDRMFTQTWAVKESYLKLLGTGMHRPLSSFDAKCDNGCFSIDGAPECLVSIMERGNYTVAVSAITDEVPEFIEVRL
;
A
#
# COMPACT_ATOMS: atom_id res chain seq x y z
N MET A 1 8.03 2.12 -15.40
CA MET A 1 8.33 0.95 -14.55
C MET A 1 7.39 0.98 -13.36
N LEU A 2 6.70 -0.14 -13.11
CA LEU A 2 5.84 -0.31 -11.93
C LEU A 2 6.12 -1.69 -11.32
N LYS A 3 6.74 -1.72 -10.14
CA LYS A 3 7.09 -2.96 -9.42
C LYS A 3 6.49 -2.94 -8.02
N VAL A 4 6.05 -4.10 -7.57
CA VAL A 4 5.37 -4.29 -6.29
C VAL A 4 6.04 -5.43 -5.54
N PHE A 5 6.80 -5.08 -4.52
CA PHE A 5 7.50 -6.03 -3.65
C PHE A 5 6.66 -6.33 -2.42
N TYR A 6 6.67 -7.59 -1.97
CA TYR A 6 5.99 -7.97 -0.74
C TYR A 6 6.77 -9.04 0.02
N VAL A 7 6.61 -9.07 1.34
CA VAL A 7 7.33 -9.94 2.25
C VAL A 7 6.51 -10.26 3.50
N GLY A 8 6.67 -11.47 4.02
CA GLY A 8 6.21 -11.83 5.35
C GLY A 8 7.19 -11.35 6.44
N VAL A 9 6.67 -10.82 7.56
CA VAL A 9 7.49 -10.24 8.64
C VAL A 9 7.95 -11.25 9.70
N ASN A 10 7.76 -12.53 9.49
CA ASN A 10 8.12 -13.56 10.46
C ASN A 10 9.63 -13.63 10.69
N GLY A 11 10.07 -13.45 11.94
CA GLY A 11 11.46 -13.64 12.36
C GLY A 11 12.39 -12.43 12.19
N LEU A 12 11.91 -11.27 11.76
CA LEU A 12 12.73 -10.05 11.65
C LEU A 12 13.09 -9.48 13.03
N THR A 13 14.38 -9.33 13.30
CA THR A 13 14.93 -8.67 14.50
C THR A 13 15.60 -7.36 14.12
N ALA A 14 15.39 -6.31 14.94
CA ALA A 14 15.82 -4.95 14.62
C ALA A 14 17.34 -4.71 14.74
N ASP A 15 18.04 -5.43 15.61
CA ASP A 15 19.36 -5.03 16.09
C ASP A 15 20.47 -5.01 15.03
N ALA A 16 20.38 -5.88 14.02
CA ALA A 16 21.42 -6.01 12.99
C ALA A 16 21.38 -4.91 11.90
N VAL A 17 20.30 -4.15 11.78
CA VAL A 17 20.04 -3.27 10.62
C VAL A 17 19.74 -1.81 10.97
N LEU A 18 19.76 -1.44 12.25
CA LEU A 18 19.43 -0.07 12.71
C LEU A 18 20.22 1.02 11.99
N HIS A 19 21.49 0.76 11.67
CA HIS A 19 22.38 1.71 10.99
C HIS A 19 22.01 1.99 9.53
N THR A 20 21.15 1.17 8.93
CA THR A 20 20.69 1.35 7.55
C THR A 20 19.37 2.09 7.45
N LEU A 21 18.68 2.27 8.59
CA LEU A 21 17.36 2.86 8.63
C LEU A 21 17.41 4.39 8.52
N SER A 22 16.46 4.95 7.78
CA SER A 22 16.27 6.40 7.70
C SER A 22 15.88 7.02 9.05
N ASP A 23 16.20 8.29 9.27
CA ASP A 23 15.76 9.04 10.45
C ASP A 23 14.23 9.02 10.59
N TYR A 24 13.52 9.11 9.45
CA TYR A 24 12.07 8.97 9.42
C TYR A 24 11.59 7.65 10.05
N ARG A 25 12.25 6.53 9.71
CA ARG A 25 11.90 5.22 10.26
C ARG A 25 12.26 5.09 11.73
N LEU A 26 13.45 5.55 12.10
CA LEU A 26 13.90 5.53 13.50
C LEU A 26 12.94 6.29 14.42
N GLU A 27 12.46 7.47 14.00
CA GLU A 27 11.47 8.25 14.77
C GLU A 27 10.12 7.54 14.90
N ARG A 28 9.67 6.84 13.85
CA ARG A 28 8.44 6.04 13.92
C ARG A 28 8.58 4.84 14.85
N LEU A 29 9.71 4.14 14.80
CA LEU A 29 9.99 3.00 15.68
C LEU A 29 10.00 3.40 17.17
N LYS A 30 10.56 4.57 17.51
CA LYS A 30 10.55 5.11 18.88
C LYS A 30 9.10 5.33 19.39
N LYS A 31 8.20 5.76 18.54
CA LYS A 31 6.79 6.05 18.86
C LYS A 31 5.89 4.80 18.85
N THR A 32 6.39 3.68 18.34
CA THR A 32 5.62 2.44 18.19
C THR A 32 5.81 1.54 19.40
N ALA A 33 4.73 1.23 20.13
CA ALA A 33 4.81 0.40 21.34
C ALA A 33 4.76 -1.11 21.07
N ARG A 34 3.91 -1.52 20.10
CA ARG A 34 3.66 -2.96 19.81
C ARG A 34 4.81 -3.58 19.03
N SER A 35 5.27 -4.76 19.45
CA SER A 35 6.35 -5.51 18.79
C SER A 35 6.04 -5.85 17.33
N GLU A 36 4.81 -6.28 17.04
CA GLU A 36 4.35 -6.59 15.68
C GLU A 36 4.41 -5.36 14.76
N ALA A 37 3.93 -4.21 15.24
CA ALA A 37 3.97 -2.97 14.48
C ALA A 37 5.42 -2.46 14.27
N LYS A 38 6.34 -2.75 15.21
CA LYS A 38 7.76 -2.50 15.01
C LYS A 38 8.35 -3.39 13.92
N ALA A 39 8.02 -4.68 13.93
CA ALA A 39 8.47 -5.62 12.91
C ALA A 39 7.96 -5.25 11.52
N GLN A 40 6.67 -4.90 11.39
CA GLN A 40 6.09 -4.38 10.15
C GLN A 40 6.79 -3.09 9.68
N SER A 41 7.05 -2.16 10.60
CA SER A 41 7.73 -0.89 10.32
C SER A 41 9.16 -1.11 9.84
N LEU A 42 9.89 -2.05 10.47
CA LEU A 42 11.24 -2.44 10.06
C LEU A 42 11.23 -3.09 8.67
N ALA A 43 10.37 -4.08 8.47
CA ALA A 43 10.22 -4.77 7.18
C ALA A 43 9.90 -3.79 6.05
N ALA A 44 9.05 -2.78 6.31
CA ALA A 44 8.70 -1.77 5.33
C ALA A 44 9.91 -0.95 4.86
N GLU A 45 10.84 -0.60 5.77
CA GLU A 45 12.07 0.11 5.38
C GLU A 45 13.03 -0.79 4.63
N LEU A 46 13.25 -2.01 5.11
CA LEU A 46 14.13 -2.97 4.43
C LEU A 46 13.62 -3.29 3.03
N LEU A 47 12.31 -3.45 2.89
CA LEU A 47 11.67 -3.69 1.61
C LEU A 47 11.81 -2.47 0.67
N LEU A 48 11.69 -1.25 1.19
CA LEU A 48 11.93 -0.02 0.43
C LEU A 48 13.40 0.07 -0.02
N ILE A 49 14.36 -0.20 0.86
CA ILE A 49 15.79 -0.23 0.52
C ILE A 49 16.04 -1.24 -0.60
N HIS A 50 15.49 -2.46 -0.46
CA HIS A 50 15.58 -3.49 -1.49
C HIS A 50 14.99 -3.00 -2.83
N ALA A 51 13.78 -2.46 -2.81
CA ALA A 51 13.10 -1.96 -4.00
C ALA A 51 13.89 -0.83 -4.69
N VAL A 52 14.39 0.15 -3.94
CA VAL A 52 15.22 1.24 -4.47
C VAL A 52 16.49 0.69 -5.12
N ARG A 53 17.19 -0.24 -4.47
CA ARG A 53 18.43 -0.82 -5.00
C ARG A 53 18.24 -1.72 -6.21
N THR A 54 17.03 -2.21 -6.50
CA THR A 54 16.77 -2.89 -7.78
C THR A 54 16.82 -1.94 -8.98
N VAL A 55 16.65 -0.64 -8.75
CA VAL A 55 16.68 0.41 -9.80
C VAL A 55 17.96 1.21 -9.73
N TYR A 56 18.43 1.50 -8.52
CA TYR A 56 19.62 2.30 -8.22
C TYR A 56 20.55 1.51 -7.28
N PRO A 57 21.35 0.55 -7.81
CA PRO A 57 22.16 -0.38 -7.01
C PRO A 57 23.16 0.32 -6.08
N GLU A 58 23.71 1.45 -6.51
CA GLU A 58 24.74 2.21 -5.78
C GLU A 58 24.14 3.23 -4.76
N THR A 59 22.83 3.09 -4.44
CA THR A 59 22.19 4.00 -3.48
C THR A 59 22.84 3.88 -2.11
N GLU A 60 23.34 5.01 -1.61
CA GLU A 60 23.88 5.14 -0.25
C GLU A 60 22.76 5.02 0.79
N LEU A 61 23.11 4.43 1.94
CA LEU A 61 22.22 4.31 3.09
C LEU A 61 22.74 5.19 4.26
N PRO A 62 21.85 5.68 5.11
CA PRO A 62 20.39 5.51 5.08
C PRO A 62 19.69 6.33 3.98
N LEU A 63 18.52 5.85 3.53
CA LEU A 63 17.68 6.59 2.58
C LEU A 63 17.26 7.93 3.19
N LYS A 64 17.29 8.99 2.38
CA LYS A 64 16.79 10.31 2.78
C LYS A 64 15.30 10.40 2.47
N ILE A 65 14.48 10.36 3.52
CA ILE A 65 13.02 10.41 3.41
C ILE A 65 12.51 11.74 3.98
N THR A 66 11.71 12.44 3.21
CA THR A 66 10.92 13.61 3.63
C THR A 66 9.45 13.23 3.72
N VAL A 67 8.64 14.11 4.29
CA VAL A 67 7.20 13.88 4.45
C VAL A 67 6.45 15.01 3.79
N GLY A 68 5.56 14.68 2.86
CA GLY A 68 4.69 15.62 2.18
C GLY A 68 3.64 16.22 3.12
N GLU A 69 2.87 17.17 2.61
CA GLU A 69 1.88 17.96 3.38
C GLU A 69 0.88 17.10 4.18
N PHE A 70 0.42 15.98 3.60
CA PHE A 70 -0.55 15.08 4.24
C PHE A 70 0.08 13.81 4.81
N GLY A 71 1.40 13.79 5.01
CA GLY A 71 2.09 12.69 5.68
C GLY A 71 2.59 11.57 4.76
N LYS A 72 2.45 11.67 3.43
CA LYS A 72 3.03 10.69 2.49
C LYS A 72 4.56 10.81 2.55
N PRO A 73 5.31 9.72 2.80
CA PRO A 73 6.76 9.75 2.74
C PRO A 73 7.23 9.80 1.29
N GLU A 74 8.33 10.53 1.04
CA GLU A 74 8.92 10.78 -0.28
C GLU A 74 10.44 10.58 -0.22
N LEU A 75 11.02 9.99 -1.26
CA LEU A 75 12.48 9.86 -1.41
C LEU A 75 13.09 11.19 -1.84
N ARG A 76 14.14 11.63 -1.15
CA ARG A 76 14.87 12.85 -1.52
C ARG A 76 16.12 12.50 -2.34
N GLY A 77 16.25 13.12 -3.51
CA GLY A 77 17.41 12.94 -4.38
C GLY A 77 17.37 11.66 -5.22
N ILE A 78 16.23 10.95 -5.23
CA ILE A 78 15.99 9.78 -6.08
C ILE A 78 14.65 10.00 -6.79
N GLU A 79 14.65 9.97 -8.11
CA GLU A 79 13.44 10.13 -8.94
C GLU A 79 12.66 8.82 -8.98
N LEU A 80 12.05 8.48 -7.86
CA LEU A 80 11.24 7.27 -7.69
C LEU A 80 10.11 7.56 -6.71
N GLU A 81 8.89 7.30 -7.17
CA GLU A 81 7.71 7.29 -6.31
C GLU A 81 7.58 5.93 -5.61
N PHE A 82 7.12 5.94 -4.37
CA PHE A 82 6.85 4.71 -3.66
C PHE A 82 5.59 4.78 -2.79
N SER A 83 5.07 3.61 -2.46
CA SER A 83 3.96 3.44 -1.52
C SER A 83 4.18 2.22 -0.65
N LEU A 84 4.00 2.36 0.65
CA LEU A 84 4.13 1.30 1.63
C LEU A 84 2.76 0.93 2.21
N SER A 85 2.55 -0.35 2.47
CA SER A 85 1.41 -0.86 3.22
C SER A 85 1.78 -2.10 4.02
N HIS A 86 0.98 -2.42 5.02
CA HIS A 86 1.11 -3.65 5.78
C HIS A 86 -0.25 -4.10 6.31
N SER A 87 -0.44 -5.40 6.45
CA SER A 87 -1.62 -6.01 7.06
C SER A 87 -1.22 -7.34 7.67
N ALA A 88 -1.57 -7.56 8.93
CA ALA A 88 -1.16 -8.74 9.70
C ALA A 88 0.36 -9.01 9.58
N ASP A 89 0.77 -10.16 9.03
CA ASP A 89 2.16 -10.55 8.87
C ASP A 89 2.79 -10.20 7.51
N MET A 90 2.10 -9.39 6.68
CA MET A 90 2.58 -9.00 5.35
C MET A 90 2.90 -7.52 5.25
N VAL A 91 3.95 -7.20 4.52
CA VAL A 91 4.36 -5.85 4.16
C VAL A 91 4.52 -5.73 2.65
N LEU A 92 4.15 -4.58 2.12
CA LEU A 92 4.15 -4.24 0.70
C LEU A 92 4.93 -2.96 0.45
N CYS A 93 5.69 -2.92 -0.64
CA CYS A 93 6.32 -1.73 -1.21
C CYS A 93 6.08 -1.69 -2.71
N ALA A 94 5.32 -0.72 -3.20
CA ALA A 94 5.24 -0.42 -4.62
C ALA A 94 6.21 0.72 -4.97
N ILE A 95 6.89 0.61 -6.10
CA ILE A 95 7.74 1.65 -6.69
C ILE A 95 7.36 1.91 -8.14
N SER A 96 7.46 3.17 -8.55
CA SER A 96 7.15 3.61 -9.91
C SER A 96 7.93 4.88 -10.27
N SER A 97 8.12 5.13 -11.57
CA SER A 97 8.61 6.41 -12.09
C SER A 97 7.52 7.51 -12.12
N LYS A 98 6.28 7.15 -11.84
CA LYS A 98 5.12 8.06 -11.76
C LYS A 98 4.37 7.82 -10.45
N CYS A 99 3.42 8.69 -10.14
CA CYS A 99 2.62 8.58 -8.92
C CYS A 99 2.05 7.17 -8.73
N VAL A 100 2.23 6.62 -7.54
CA VAL A 100 1.78 5.29 -7.15
C VAL A 100 1.24 5.28 -5.73
N GLY A 101 0.20 4.49 -5.52
CA GLY A 101 -0.32 4.11 -4.22
C GLY A 101 -0.59 2.61 -4.20
N ALA A 102 -0.31 1.96 -3.09
CA ALA A 102 -0.54 0.53 -2.94
C ALA A 102 -1.06 0.21 -1.54
N ASP A 103 -1.92 -0.77 -1.47
CA ASP A 103 -2.47 -1.25 -0.22
C ASP A 103 -2.53 -2.77 -0.19
N ILE A 104 -2.33 -3.35 1.00
CA ILE A 104 -2.49 -4.78 1.25
C ILE A 104 -3.43 -4.98 2.43
N GLN A 105 -4.40 -5.87 2.28
CA GLN A 105 -5.37 -6.19 3.31
C GLN A 105 -5.50 -7.71 3.48
N LEU A 106 -5.41 -8.16 4.73
CA LEU A 106 -5.88 -9.50 5.08
C LEU A 106 -7.41 -9.52 4.91
N ARG A 107 -7.92 -10.57 4.28
CA ARG A 107 -9.36 -10.76 4.07
C ARG A 107 -10.12 -10.63 5.38
N ALA A 108 -11.03 -9.69 5.42
CA ALA A 108 -11.87 -9.40 6.56
C ALA A 108 -13.31 -9.86 6.31
N ALA A 109 -13.99 -10.29 7.36
CA ALA A 109 -15.43 -10.54 7.29
C ALA A 109 -16.18 -9.25 6.92
N TYR A 110 -17.16 -9.36 6.05
CA TYR A 110 -18.02 -8.25 5.65
C TYR A 110 -18.72 -7.64 6.88
N ASN A 111 -18.62 -6.34 7.01
CA ASN A 111 -19.28 -5.57 8.04
C ASN A 111 -20.12 -4.46 7.39
N ALA A 112 -21.44 -4.62 7.44
CA ALA A 112 -22.39 -3.69 6.81
C ALA A 112 -22.25 -2.26 7.37
N ALA A 113 -22.11 -2.12 8.71
CA ALA A 113 -21.97 -0.80 9.34
C ALA A 113 -20.69 -0.07 8.93
N LEU A 114 -19.58 -0.80 8.76
CA LEU A 114 -18.34 -0.22 8.22
C LEU A 114 -18.49 0.15 6.74
N ALA A 115 -19.14 -0.70 5.94
CA ALA A 115 -19.39 -0.41 4.53
C ALA A 115 -20.26 0.85 4.37
N GLU A 116 -21.35 0.98 5.11
CA GLU A 116 -22.21 2.16 5.10
C GLU A 116 -21.50 3.44 5.57
N ARG A 117 -20.58 3.32 6.52
CA ARG A 117 -19.84 4.45 7.08
C ARG A 117 -18.74 4.97 6.16
N PHE A 118 -18.03 4.08 5.50
CA PHE A 118 -16.78 4.42 4.78
C PHE A 118 -16.91 4.40 3.26
N PHE A 119 -17.88 3.67 2.72
CA PHE A 119 -18.05 3.56 1.27
C PHE A 119 -19.21 4.43 0.76
N THR A 120 -19.28 4.60 -0.54
CA THR A 120 -20.46 5.23 -1.15
C THR A 120 -21.68 4.29 -1.04
N LYS A 121 -22.88 4.84 -1.15
CA LYS A 121 -24.11 4.03 -1.15
C LYS A 121 -24.13 2.97 -2.25
N LYS A 122 -23.53 3.28 -3.42
CA LYS A 122 -23.44 2.35 -4.56
C LYS A 122 -22.52 1.16 -4.23
N GLU A 123 -21.34 1.45 -3.68
CA GLU A 123 -20.36 0.42 -3.27
C GLU A 123 -20.93 -0.47 -2.15
N ALA A 124 -21.51 0.13 -1.11
CA ALA A 124 -22.11 -0.62 -0.01
C ALA A 124 -23.23 -1.56 -0.50
N ALA A 125 -24.08 -1.09 -1.43
CA ALA A 125 -25.12 -1.91 -2.04
C ALA A 125 -24.53 -3.04 -2.92
N ALA A 126 -23.49 -2.75 -3.71
CA ALA A 126 -22.83 -3.76 -4.55
C ALA A 126 -22.17 -4.85 -3.70
N ILE A 127 -21.48 -4.48 -2.60
CA ILE A 127 -20.87 -5.43 -1.66
C ILE A 127 -21.94 -6.31 -1.00
N ALA A 128 -23.06 -5.71 -0.57
CA ALA A 128 -24.15 -6.44 0.08
C ALA A 128 -24.82 -7.48 -0.85
N GLN A 129 -24.74 -7.28 -2.17
CA GLN A 129 -25.28 -8.17 -3.18
C GLN A 129 -24.24 -9.15 -3.77
N ALA A 130 -22.95 -8.98 -3.45
CA ALA A 130 -21.90 -9.82 -3.98
C ALA A 130 -22.03 -11.27 -3.49
N ALA A 131 -21.69 -12.23 -4.36
CA ALA A 131 -21.66 -13.65 -4.02
C ALA A 131 -20.63 -13.95 -2.89
N ASP A 132 -19.51 -13.22 -2.92
CA ASP A 132 -18.46 -13.26 -1.90
C ASP A 132 -18.30 -11.85 -1.32
N LYS A 133 -19.09 -11.55 -0.30
CA LYS A 133 -19.13 -10.23 0.35
C LYS A 133 -17.82 -9.87 1.05
N ASP A 134 -17.17 -10.85 1.68
CA ASP A 134 -15.91 -10.65 2.39
C ASP A 134 -14.80 -10.22 1.43
N ARG A 135 -14.73 -10.89 0.28
CA ARG A 135 -13.78 -10.57 -0.78
C ARG A 135 -14.06 -9.18 -1.37
N MET A 136 -15.30 -8.91 -1.78
CA MET A 136 -15.67 -7.63 -2.38
C MET A 136 -15.44 -6.46 -1.40
N PHE A 137 -15.76 -6.64 -0.12
CA PHE A 137 -15.50 -5.66 0.94
C PHE A 137 -14.01 -5.36 1.07
N THR A 138 -13.17 -6.41 1.16
CA THR A 138 -11.72 -6.27 1.30
C THR A 138 -11.09 -5.65 0.07
N GLN A 139 -11.51 -6.06 -1.14
CA GLN A 139 -11.03 -5.50 -2.40
C GLN A 139 -11.38 -4.02 -2.54
N THR A 140 -12.64 -3.65 -2.27
CA THR A 140 -13.08 -2.25 -2.32
C THR A 140 -12.30 -1.39 -1.34
N TRP A 141 -12.06 -1.88 -0.13
CA TRP A 141 -11.24 -1.19 0.87
C TRP A 141 -9.81 -0.97 0.36
N ALA A 142 -9.14 -2.03 -0.07
CA ALA A 142 -7.76 -1.97 -0.56
C ALA A 142 -7.61 -1.03 -1.77
N VAL A 143 -8.55 -1.07 -2.71
CA VAL A 143 -8.57 -0.16 -3.88
C VAL A 143 -8.70 1.29 -3.45
N LYS A 144 -9.61 1.61 -2.56
CA LYS A 144 -9.82 2.98 -2.10
C LYS A 144 -8.63 3.52 -1.31
N GLU A 145 -8.04 2.70 -0.44
CA GLU A 145 -6.81 3.05 0.28
C GLU A 145 -5.62 3.23 -0.66
N SER A 146 -5.45 2.36 -1.66
CA SER A 146 -4.38 2.50 -2.65
C SER A 146 -4.51 3.81 -3.42
N TYR A 147 -5.73 4.21 -3.79
CA TYR A 147 -5.96 5.47 -4.49
C TYR A 147 -5.70 6.69 -3.60
N LEU A 148 -6.09 6.68 -2.32
CA LEU A 148 -5.74 7.76 -1.39
C LEU A 148 -4.23 7.89 -1.17
N LYS A 149 -3.50 6.75 -1.14
CA LYS A 149 -2.03 6.73 -1.07
C LYS A 149 -1.39 7.27 -2.35
N LEU A 150 -1.98 6.99 -3.52
CA LEU A 150 -1.55 7.58 -4.79
C LEU A 150 -1.67 9.10 -4.73
N LEU A 151 -2.83 9.62 -4.31
CA LEU A 151 -3.07 11.06 -4.18
C LEU A 151 -2.22 11.72 -3.07
N GLY A 152 -1.70 10.93 -2.13
CA GLY A 152 -0.96 11.45 -0.98
C GLY A 152 -1.82 12.16 0.06
N THR A 153 -3.14 12.15 -0.06
CA THR A 153 -4.06 12.89 0.83
C THR A 153 -4.36 12.14 2.13
N GLY A 154 -4.05 10.85 2.19
CA GLY A 154 -4.38 10.01 3.35
C GLY A 154 -5.85 10.12 3.74
N MET A 155 -6.14 9.98 5.02
CA MET A 155 -7.52 10.05 5.56
C MET A 155 -8.14 11.47 5.58
N HIS A 156 -7.42 12.50 5.12
CA HIS A 156 -7.99 13.84 4.95
C HIS A 156 -9.06 13.86 3.86
N ARG A 157 -8.98 12.96 2.90
CA ARG A 157 -10.05 12.73 1.91
C ARG A 157 -10.89 11.53 2.35
N PRO A 158 -12.21 11.71 2.59
CA PRO A 158 -13.08 10.59 2.96
C PRO A 158 -13.13 9.51 1.88
N LEU A 159 -13.09 8.24 2.28
CA LEU A 159 -13.25 7.12 1.36
C LEU A 159 -14.59 7.21 0.60
N SER A 160 -15.67 7.68 1.24
CA SER A 160 -16.98 7.88 0.62
C SER A 160 -17.07 9.03 -0.40
N SER A 161 -15.99 9.78 -0.64
CA SER A 161 -15.99 10.95 -1.55
C SER A 161 -15.76 10.62 -3.02
N PHE A 162 -15.53 9.37 -3.37
CA PHE A 162 -15.33 8.89 -4.74
C PHE A 162 -15.78 7.42 -4.87
N ASP A 163 -16.16 6.99 -6.06
CA ASP A 163 -16.57 5.62 -6.33
C ASP A 163 -15.40 4.78 -6.89
N ALA A 164 -15.18 3.59 -6.32
CA ALA A 164 -14.41 2.51 -6.92
C ALA A 164 -15.41 1.54 -7.59
N LYS A 165 -15.43 1.52 -8.91
CA LYS A 165 -16.33 0.66 -9.69
C LYS A 165 -15.66 -0.68 -9.95
N CYS A 166 -16.41 -1.77 -9.81
CA CYS A 166 -15.96 -3.12 -10.15
C CYS A 166 -16.83 -3.70 -11.27
N ASP A 167 -16.26 -3.85 -12.45
CA ASP A 167 -16.90 -4.45 -13.60
C ASP A 167 -16.17 -5.74 -14.00
N ASN A 168 -16.83 -6.89 -13.89
CA ASN A 168 -16.24 -8.21 -14.18
C ASN A 168 -14.91 -8.48 -13.47
N GLY A 169 -14.77 -8.01 -12.22
CA GLY A 169 -13.55 -8.18 -11.40
C GLY A 169 -12.45 -7.15 -11.67
N CYS A 170 -12.64 -6.24 -12.61
CA CYS A 170 -11.74 -5.12 -12.87
C CYS A 170 -12.24 -3.88 -12.13
N PHE A 171 -11.34 -3.25 -11.36
CA PHE A 171 -11.64 -2.01 -10.66
C PHE A 171 -11.17 -0.79 -11.45
N SER A 172 -11.94 0.29 -11.31
CA SER A 172 -11.61 1.63 -11.81
C SER A 172 -12.08 2.68 -10.81
N ILE A 173 -11.46 3.87 -10.84
CA ILE A 173 -11.88 5.01 -10.03
C ILE A 173 -12.71 5.96 -10.88
N ASP A 174 -13.93 6.25 -10.43
CA ASP A 174 -14.80 7.19 -11.15
C ASP A 174 -14.21 8.60 -11.14
N GLY A 175 -14.14 9.23 -12.31
CA GLY A 175 -13.53 10.54 -12.49
C GLY A 175 -12.00 10.57 -12.55
N ALA A 176 -11.33 9.39 -12.59
CA ALA A 176 -9.88 9.28 -12.75
C ALA A 176 -9.50 8.23 -13.81
N PRO A 177 -9.83 8.46 -15.10
CA PRO A 177 -9.63 7.47 -16.18
C PRO A 177 -8.13 7.19 -16.44
N GLU A 178 -7.24 8.08 -16.04
CA GLU A 178 -5.78 7.91 -16.14
C GLU A 178 -5.19 7.00 -15.04
N CYS A 179 -5.99 6.67 -14.03
CA CYS A 179 -5.55 5.83 -12.92
C CYS A 179 -5.76 4.35 -13.28
N LEU A 180 -4.67 3.63 -13.51
CA LEU A 180 -4.70 2.18 -13.56
C LEU A 180 -4.90 1.62 -12.16
N VAL A 181 -5.89 0.72 -12.01
CA VAL A 181 -6.10 -0.06 -10.78
C VAL A 181 -5.84 -1.52 -11.06
N SER A 182 -4.93 -2.11 -10.31
CA SER A 182 -4.59 -3.54 -10.41
C SER A 182 -4.81 -4.23 -9.07
N ILE A 183 -5.35 -5.45 -9.11
CA ILE A 183 -5.54 -6.29 -7.93
C ILE A 183 -4.79 -7.61 -8.10
N MET A 184 -4.14 -8.06 -7.03
CA MET A 184 -3.59 -9.40 -6.90
C MET A 184 -4.12 -10.03 -5.61
N GLU A 185 -4.59 -11.27 -5.72
CA GLU A 185 -4.93 -12.09 -4.56
C GLU A 185 -3.78 -13.06 -4.25
N ARG A 186 -3.36 -13.12 -2.97
CA ARG A 186 -2.36 -14.06 -2.49
C ARG A 186 -2.81 -14.69 -1.18
N GLY A 187 -3.23 -15.95 -1.27
CA GLY A 187 -3.87 -16.61 -0.13
C GLY A 187 -5.08 -15.81 0.35
N ASN A 188 -5.04 -15.37 1.60
CA ASN A 188 -6.08 -14.55 2.20
C ASN A 188 -5.81 -13.03 2.10
N TYR A 189 -4.81 -12.61 1.32
CA TYR A 189 -4.47 -11.20 1.16
C TYR A 189 -4.94 -10.67 -0.19
N THR A 190 -5.50 -9.47 -0.17
CA THR A 190 -5.75 -8.64 -1.35
C THR A 190 -4.70 -7.54 -1.40
N VAL A 191 -4.00 -7.44 -2.52
CA VAL A 191 -3.12 -6.31 -2.87
C VAL A 191 -3.81 -5.48 -3.92
N ALA A 192 -3.94 -4.18 -3.68
CA ALA A 192 -4.42 -3.21 -4.66
C ALA A 192 -3.33 -2.18 -4.97
N VAL A 193 -3.18 -1.85 -6.24
CA VAL A 193 -2.23 -0.85 -6.73
C VAL A 193 -2.98 0.14 -7.60
N SER A 194 -2.84 1.42 -7.28
CA SER A 194 -3.31 2.55 -8.09
C SER A 194 -2.11 3.31 -8.63
N ALA A 195 -2.01 3.53 -9.94
CA ALA A 195 -0.86 4.20 -10.55
C ALA A 195 -1.27 5.04 -11.76
N ILE A 196 -0.56 6.15 -11.99
CA ILE A 196 -0.72 6.97 -13.20
C ILE A 196 0.23 6.41 -14.27
N THR A 197 -0.13 5.29 -14.85
CA THR A 197 0.65 4.59 -15.88
C THR A 197 -0.25 3.63 -16.65
N ASP A 198 0.20 3.21 -17.81
CA ASP A 198 -0.35 2.12 -18.63
C ASP A 198 0.41 0.79 -18.43
N GLU A 199 1.46 0.79 -17.60
CA GLU A 199 2.24 -0.41 -17.29
C GLU A 199 1.54 -1.30 -16.26
N VAL A 200 1.46 -2.58 -16.55
CA VAL A 200 0.96 -3.59 -15.59
C VAL A 200 2.00 -3.80 -14.49
N PRO A 201 1.61 -3.84 -13.20
CA PRO A 201 2.55 -4.04 -12.11
C PRO A 201 3.18 -5.45 -12.13
N GLU A 202 4.50 -5.49 -11.93
CA GLU A 202 5.23 -6.73 -11.67
C GLU A 202 5.22 -7.01 -10.17
N PHE A 203 4.61 -8.13 -9.74
CA PHE A 203 4.54 -8.53 -8.34
C PHE A 203 5.69 -9.47 -7.98
N ILE A 204 6.49 -9.10 -6.98
CA ILE A 204 7.74 -9.78 -6.61
C ILE A 204 7.72 -10.13 -5.12
N GLU A 205 7.78 -11.42 -4.80
CA GLU A 205 7.97 -11.87 -3.43
C GLU A 205 9.45 -11.79 -3.05
N VAL A 206 9.73 -11.16 -1.90
CA VAL A 206 11.08 -10.98 -1.38
C VAL A 206 11.27 -11.81 -0.11
N ARG A 207 12.51 -12.25 0.11
CA ARG A 207 12.97 -12.80 1.40
C ARG A 207 13.95 -11.80 2.00
N LEU A 208 13.63 -11.25 3.16
CA LEU A 208 14.49 -10.32 3.92
C LEU A 208 15.33 -11.06 4.94
#